data_e0e6c11e30e5a157ec5b61e1759e7277
#
_entry.id   e0e6c11e30e5a157ec5b61e1759e7277
#
_cell.length_a   1.000
_cell.length_b   1.000
_cell.length_c   1.000
_cell.angle_alpha   90.00
_cell.angle_beta   90.00
_cell.angle_gamma   90.00
#
_symmetry.space_group_name_H-M   'P 1'
#
loop_
_entity.id
_entity.type
_entity.pdbx_description
1 polymer ?
#
loop_
_entity_poly.entity_id
_entity_poly.type
_entity_poly.pdbx_seq_one_letter_code
_entity_poly.pdbx_strand_id
1 'polypeptide(L)'
;MLKDAREKYVVMSDANLAVNFDFTAMLEQHIESGADVTIAYKKQEIPVGMKKPFDITKDLYYTFELDDDGRIRQLRINPEDEGVQNLSMNIYIIEREFLVHMISEAYSKGMVYFDRDLLAPNLERLNVRGFEFNGYLARISDIKSYFDENMKLLKDENLDGLFGGNPIYTKIRDDNPTRYIQGSKAKNIMSADGCIIEGEVENSILFRGVRIAKGAKVKNCVLMQD
;
A
#
# COMPACT_ATOMS: atom_id res chain seq x y z
N MET A 1 5.15 2.67 -24.57
CA MET A 1 5.70 2.03 -23.36
C MET A 1 5.18 0.61 -23.18
N LEU A 2 3.93 0.34 -22.80
CA LEU A 2 3.44 -1.05 -22.65
C LEU A 2 3.52 -1.88 -23.94
N LYS A 3 3.22 -1.28 -25.10
CA LYS A 3 3.30 -1.96 -26.40
C LYS A 3 4.72 -2.32 -26.83
N ASP A 4 5.72 -1.61 -26.31
CA ASP A 4 7.13 -1.78 -26.66
C ASP A 4 7.90 -2.62 -25.63
N ALA A 5 7.27 -2.95 -24.49
CA ALA A 5 7.83 -3.82 -23.47
C ALA A 5 7.92 -5.26 -23.99
N ARG A 6 8.90 -6.01 -23.46
CA ARG A 6 9.15 -7.42 -23.85
C ARG A 6 8.63 -8.40 -22.83
N GLU A 7 8.38 -7.93 -21.64
CA GLU A 7 7.90 -8.71 -20.50
C GLU A 7 6.50 -9.24 -20.79
N LYS A 8 6.28 -10.50 -20.44
CA LYS A 8 4.98 -11.16 -20.66
C LYS A 8 3.91 -10.66 -19.70
N TYR A 9 4.27 -10.42 -18.44
CA TYR A 9 3.35 -10.02 -17.40
C TYR A 9 3.61 -8.59 -16.93
N VAL A 10 2.56 -7.94 -16.46
CA VAL A 10 2.58 -6.58 -15.92
C VAL A 10 2.00 -6.60 -14.51
N VAL A 11 2.68 -5.92 -13.60
CA VAL A 11 2.15 -5.58 -12.29
C VAL A 11 1.60 -4.16 -12.36
N MET A 12 0.34 -3.98 -11.97
CA MET A 12 -0.25 -2.67 -11.69
C MET A 12 -0.49 -2.54 -10.20
N SER A 13 -0.22 -1.38 -9.63
CA SER A 13 -0.43 -1.10 -8.22
C SER A 13 -0.77 0.37 -7.99
N ASP A 14 -1.59 0.62 -6.97
CA ASP A 14 -1.71 1.96 -6.41
C ASP A 14 -0.38 2.40 -5.79
N ALA A 15 -0.13 3.70 -5.81
CA ALA A 15 1.09 4.30 -5.26
C ALA A 15 0.96 4.70 -3.77
N ASN A 16 -0.21 4.53 -3.18
CA ASN A 16 -0.52 4.93 -1.80
C ASN A 16 -0.40 3.77 -0.78
N LEU A 17 0.33 2.73 -1.13
CA LEU A 17 0.56 1.56 -0.30
C LEU A 17 2.01 1.51 0.18
N ALA A 18 2.21 1.21 1.47
CA ALA A 18 3.50 0.76 1.99
C ALA A 18 3.35 -0.70 2.43
N VAL A 19 4.05 -1.58 1.74
CA VAL A 19 3.93 -3.03 1.87
C VAL A 19 5.23 -3.70 1.43
N ASN A 20 5.63 -4.74 2.13
CA ASN A 20 6.69 -5.66 1.67
C ASN A 20 6.00 -6.84 0.99
N PHE A 21 5.95 -6.83 -0.34
CA PHE A 21 5.11 -7.74 -1.12
C PHE A 21 5.95 -8.69 -1.97
N ASP A 22 5.67 -9.98 -1.90
CA ASP A 22 6.29 -10.99 -2.75
C ASP A 22 5.52 -11.14 -4.07
N PHE A 23 5.97 -10.42 -5.08
CA PHE A 23 5.41 -10.50 -6.44
C PHE A 23 5.69 -11.85 -7.11
N THR A 24 6.72 -12.58 -6.68
CA THR A 24 7.07 -13.87 -7.26
C THR A 24 6.01 -14.91 -6.94
N ALA A 25 5.62 -15.03 -5.65
CA ALA A 25 4.58 -15.95 -5.22
C ALA A 25 3.22 -15.65 -5.89
N MET A 26 2.87 -14.36 -6.03
CA MET A 26 1.65 -13.97 -6.72
C MET A 26 1.69 -14.30 -8.22
N LEU A 27 2.84 -14.14 -8.87
CA LEU A 27 3.02 -14.47 -10.28
C LEU A 27 2.96 -15.99 -10.52
N GLU A 28 3.57 -16.78 -9.65
CA GLU A 28 3.50 -18.25 -9.70
C GLU A 28 2.05 -18.72 -9.60
N GLN A 29 1.27 -18.22 -8.62
CA GLN A 29 -0.15 -18.53 -8.52
C GLN A 29 -0.93 -18.10 -9.76
N HIS A 30 -0.62 -16.92 -10.33
CA HIS A 30 -1.26 -16.43 -11.54
C HIS A 30 -1.06 -17.40 -12.72
N ILE A 31 0.17 -17.86 -12.91
CA ILE A 31 0.52 -18.78 -14.00
C ILE A 31 -0.12 -20.17 -13.78
N GLU A 32 0.00 -20.73 -12.58
CA GLU A 32 -0.51 -22.05 -12.24
C GLU A 32 -2.04 -22.14 -12.34
N SER A 33 -2.74 -21.08 -11.95
CA SER A 33 -4.21 -21.02 -12.03
C SER A 33 -4.76 -20.71 -13.41
N GLY A 34 -3.88 -20.36 -14.37
CA GLY A 34 -4.29 -19.88 -15.69
C GLY A 34 -5.22 -18.66 -15.62
N ALA A 35 -4.97 -17.76 -14.66
CA ALA A 35 -5.76 -16.58 -14.46
C ALA A 35 -5.56 -15.56 -15.60
N ASP A 36 -6.64 -14.88 -16.00
CA ASP A 36 -6.55 -13.70 -16.87
C ASP A 36 -6.09 -12.49 -16.06
N VAL A 37 -6.56 -12.38 -14.80
CA VAL A 37 -6.21 -11.33 -13.84
C VAL A 37 -6.08 -11.94 -12.45
N THR A 38 -5.01 -11.63 -11.75
CA THR A 38 -4.88 -11.93 -10.31
C THR A 38 -4.86 -10.63 -9.53
N ILE A 39 -5.65 -10.56 -8.44
CA ILE A 39 -5.79 -9.36 -7.62
C ILE A 39 -5.38 -9.71 -6.18
N ALA A 40 -4.43 -8.97 -5.62
CA ALA A 40 -4.08 -9.12 -4.22
C ALA A 40 -5.17 -8.51 -3.32
N TYR A 41 -5.51 -9.20 -2.24
CA TYR A 41 -6.44 -8.75 -1.24
C TYR A 41 -5.96 -9.07 0.18
N LYS A 42 -6.47 -8.33 1.14
CA LYS A 42 -6.26 -8.61 2.56
C LYS A 42 -7.59 -8.78 3.28
N LYS A 43 -7.70 -9.81 4.11
CA LYS A 43 -8.85 -10.00 5.02
C LYS A 43 -8.70 -9.04 6.18
N GLN A 44 -9.51 -8.01 6.20
CA GLN A 44 -9.51 -7.00 7.28
C GLN A 44 -10.84 -6.24 7.31
N GLU A 45 -11.08 -5.56 8.42
CA GLU A 45 -12.14 -4.56 8.45
C GLU A 45 -11.78 -3.38 7.55
N ILE A 46 -12.78 -2.78 6.93
CA ILE A 46 -12.58 -1.60 6.09
C ILE A 46 -12.16 -0.44 6.99
N PRO A 47 -10.98 0.17 6.77
CA PRO A 47 -10.50 1.28 7.58
C PRO A 47 -11.50 2.44 7.60
N VAL A 48 -11.72 3.02 8.77
CA VAL A 48 -12.70 4.12 8.97
C VAL A 48 -12.45 5.29 8.00
N GLY A 49 -11.18 5.59 7.70
CA GLY A 49 -10.80 6.64 6.75
C GLY A 49 -11.22 6.36 5.29
N MET A 50 -11.51 5.10 4.94
CA MET A 50 -12.01 4.71 3.62
C MET A 50 -13.54 4.76 3.54
N LYS A 51 -14.22 4.66 4.67
CA LYS A 51 -15.69 4.77 4.77
C LYS A 51 -16.12 6.24 4.75
N LYS A 52 -15.83 6.97 3.68
CA LYS A 52 -16.32 8.36 3.54
C LYS A 52 -17.65 8.37 2.84
N PRO A 53 -18.63 9.20 3.28
CA PRO A 53 -19.89 9.34 2.59
C PRO A 53 -19.66 9.98 1.21
N PHE A 54 -20.02 9.24 0.20
CA PHE A 54 -20.44 9.65 -1.14
C PHE A 54 -19.65 10.77 -1.85
N ASP A 55 -18.41 10.51 -2.23
CA ASP A 55 -17.87 11.11 -3.46
C ASP A 55 -17.50 9.97 -4.42
N ILE A 56 -18.39 9.66 -5.37
CA ILE A 56 -18.21 8.57 -6.35
C ILE A 56 -16.96 8.77 -7.22
N THR A 57 -16.33 9.93 -7.14
CA THR A 57 -15.21 10.32 -7.99
C THR A 57 -13.85 10.19 -7.31
N LYS A 58 -13.82 9.93 -6.00
CA LYS A 58 -12.58 9.87 -5.22
C LYS A 58 -12.60 8.67 -4.27
N ASP A 59 -11.49 7.95 -4.23
CA ASP A 59 -11.19 6.91 -3.25
C ASP A 59 -12.16 5.71 -3.28
N LEU A 60 -12.36 5.10 -4.47
CA LEU A 60 -13.08 3.83 -4.57
C LEU A 60 -12.26 2.74 -3.88
N TYR A 61 -12.93 1.94 -3.04
CA TYR A 61 -12.38 0.70 -2.55
C TYR A 61 -13.27 -0.46 -2.98
N TYR A 62 -12.66 -1.63 -3.11
CA TYR A 62 -13.30 -2.82 -3.65
C TYR A 62 -13.16 -3.96 -2.66
N THR A 63 -14.22 -4.75 -2.51
CA THR A 63 -14.17 -6.03 -1.80
C THR A 63 -14.62 -7.14 -2.71
N PHE A 64 -14.22 -8.37 -2.37
CA PHE A 64 -14.45 -9.54 -3.21
C PHE A 64 -15.19 -10.64 -2.47
N GLU A 65 -16.07 -11.33 -3.21
CA GLU A 65 -16.53 -12.66 -2.84
C GLU A 65 -15.79 -13.69 -3.70
N LEU A 66 -15.17 -14.66 -3.03
CA LEU A 66 -14.40 -15.72 -3.69
C LEU A 66 -15.15 -17.04 -3.53
N ASP A 67 -15.01 -17.90 -4.54
CA ASP A 67 -15.41 -19.30 -4.39
C ASP A 67 -14.30 -20.14 -3.71
N ASP A 68 -14.57 -21.43 -3.51
CA ASP A 68 -13.65 -22.37 -2.83
C ASP A 68 -12.31 -22.52 -3.59
N ASP A 69 -12.30 -22.27 -4.90
CA ASP A 69 -11.10 -22.31 -5.74
C ASP A 69 -10.33 -21.00 -5.77
N GLY A 70 -10.79 -19.96 -5.04
CA GLY A 70 -10.17 -18.64 -4.99
C GLY A 70 -10.45 -17.76 -6.21
N ARG A 71 -11.45 -18.12 -7.04
CA ARG A 71 -11.93 -17.27 -8.13
C ARG A 71 -12.87 -16.20 -7.59
N ILE A 72 -12.67 -14.96 -8.04
CA ILE A 72 -13.53 -13.83 -7.68
C ILE A 72 -14.85 -13.95 -8.45
N ARG A 73 -15.94 -14.08 -7.73
CA ARG A 73 -17.30 -14.20 -8.28
C ARG A 73 -18.06 -12.90 -8.23
N GLN A 74 -17.80 -12.07 -7.25
CA GLN A 74 -18.41 -10.77 -7.10
C GLN A 74 -17.37 -9.72 -6.68
N LEU A 75 -17.44 -8.56 -7.30
CA LEU A 75 -16.70 -7.36 -6.92
C LEU A 75 -17.73 -6.33 -6.45
N ARG A 76 -17.55 -5.84 -5.22
CA ARG A 76 -18.42 -4.85 -4.59
C ARG A 76 -17.65 -3.54 -4.42
N ILE A 77 -18.29 -2.45 -4.78
CA ILE A 77 -17.70 -1.12 -4.76
C ILE A 77 -18.24 -0.38 -3.55
N ASN A 78 -17.34 0.12 -2.69
CA ASN A 78 -17.67 0.88 -1.49
C ASN A 78 -18.80 0.23 -0.65
N PRO A 79 -18.72 -1.08 -0.33
CA PRO A 79 -19.77 -1.70 0.47
C PRO A 79 -19.79 -1.11 1.89
N GLU A 80 -20.98 -0.95 2.44
CA GLU A 80 -21.19 -0.42 3.79
C GLU A 80 -21.16 -1.50 4.88
N ASP A 81 -20.88 -2.75 4.50
CA ASP A 81 -20.89 -3.88 5.42
C ASP A 81 -19.89 -3.72 6.56
N GLU A 82 -20.27 -4.20 7.72
CA GLU A 82 -19.40 -4.30 8.89
C GLU A 82 -18.65 -5.63 8.93
N GLY A 83 -17.55 -5.67 9.68
CA GLY A 83 -16.74 -6.85 9.88
C GLY A 83 -15.62 -7.02 8.85
N VAL A 84 -14.99 -8.20 8.89
CA VAL A 84 -13.85 -8.54 8.03
C VAL A 84 -14.31 -8.81 6.61
N GLN A 85 -13.70 -8.11 5.66
CA GLN A 85 -13.95 -8.21 4.23
C GLN A 85 -12.67 -8.60 3.48
N ASN A 86 -12.81 -9.19 2.29
CA ASN A 86 -11.70 -9.40 1.37
C ASN A 86 -11.42 -8.07 0.64
N LEU A 87 -10.66 -7.18 1.28
CA LEU A 87 -10.40 -5.83 0.77
C LEU A 87 -9.29 -5.84 -0.28
N SER A 88 -9.59 -5.34 -1.47
CA SER A 88 -8.61 -5.19 -2.55
C SER A 88 -7.42 -4.35 -2.10
N MET A 89 -6.23 -4.80 -2.47
CA MET A 89 -5.02 -4.00 -2.35
C MET A 89 -4.75 -3.14 -3.59
N ASN A 90 -5.57 -3.27 -4.64
CA ASN A 90 -5.35 -2.66 -5.94
C ASN A 90 -3.94 -2.99 -6.50
N ILE A 91 -3.51 -4.22 -6.27
CA ILE A 91 -2.31 -4.81 -6.86
C ILE A 91 -2.76 -5.94 -7.79
N TYR A 92 -2.37 -5.86 -9.05
CA TYR A 92 -2.82 -6.77 -10.10
C TYR A 92 -1.65 -7.37 -10.84
N ILE A 93 -1.77 -8.64 -11.24
CA ILE A 93 -0.93 -9.26 -12.25
C ILE A 93 -1.79 -9.63 -13.45
N ILE A 94 -1.35 -9.23 -14.65
CA ILE A 94 -2.09 -9.38 -15.90
C ILE A 94 -1.08 -9.65 -17.02
N GLU A 95 -1.44 -10.51 -17.98
CA GLU A 95 -0.63 -10.65 -19.19
C GLU A 95 -0.63 -9.34 -19.99
N ARG A 96 0.55 -8.88 -20.42
CA ARG A 96 0.73 -7.58 -21.07
C ARG A 96 -0.14 -7.40 -22.30
N GLU A 97 -0.20 -8.39 -23.18
CA GLU A 97 -0.99 -8.29 -24.42
C GLU A 97 -2.48 -8.22 -24.13
N PHE A 98 -2.94 -8.99 -23.15
CA PHE A 98 -4.32 -8.95 -22.69
C PHE A 98 -4.67 -7.58 -22.10
N LEU A 99 -3.79 -7.01 -21.24
CA LEU A 99 -3.98 -5.67 -20.68
C LEU A 99 -4.05 -4.59 -21.78
N VAL A 100 -3.17 -4.65 -22.80
CA VAL A 100 -3.19 -3.71 -23.93
C VAL A 100 -4.51 -3.80 -24.68
N HIS A 101 -5.04 -5.01 -24.88
CA HIS A 101 -6.33 -5.23 -25.52
C HIS A 101 -7.47 -4.62 -24.68
N MET A 102 -7.51 -4.92 -23.38
CA MET A 102 -8.51 -4.37 -22.46
C MET A 102 -8.50 -2.84 -22.43
N ILE A 103 -7.32 -2.21 -22.36
CA ILE A 103 -7.20 -0.74 -22.39
C ILE A 103 -7.72 -0.15 -23.69
N SER A 104 -7.42 -0.80 -24.83
CA SER A 104 -7.89 -0.35 -26.14
C SER A 104 -9.42 -0.43 -26.25
N GLU A 105 -10.01 -1.49 -25.73
CA GLU A 105 -11.47 -1.65 -25.66
C GLU A 105 -12.10 -0.60 -24.73
N ALA A 106 -11.52 -0.40 -23.54
CA ALA A 106 -11.96 0.60 -22.58
C ALA A 106 -11.98 2.00 -23.19
N TYR A 107 -10.89 2.39 -23.85
CA TYR A 107 -10.78 3.69 -24.50
C TYR A 107 -11.88 3.90 -25.56
N SER A 108 -12.15 2.89 -26.38
CA SER A 108 -13.18 2.96 -27.41
C SER A 108 -14.61 3.11 -26.87
N LYS A 109 -14.83 2.66 -25.62
CA LYS A 109 -16.14 2.70 -24.94
C LYS A 109 -16.27 3.82 -23.90
N GLY A 110 -15.24 4.67 -23.73
CA GLY A 110 -15.23 5.76 -22.73
C GLY A 110 -15.18 5.26 -21.28
N MET A 111 -14.69 4.05 -21.05
CA MET A 111 -14.53 3.47 -19.71
C MET A 111 -13.32 4.10 -19.01
N VAL A 112 -13.44 4.35 -17.70
CA VAL A 112 -12.41 5.08 -16.91
C VAL A 112 -11.82 4.22 -15.80
N TYR A 113 -12.67 3.45 -15.10
CA TYR A 113 -12.25 2.69 -13.92
C TYR A 113 -12.04 1.22 -14.25
N PHE A 114 -10.83 0.73 -13.99
CA PHE A 114 -10.45 -0.63 -14.33
C PHE A 114 -11.35 -1.68 -13.65
N ASP A 115 -11.52 -1.59 -12.34
CA ASP A 115 -12.33 -2.57 -11.60
C ASP A 115 -13.80 -2.46 -11.92
N ARG A 116 -14.36 -1.24 -11.90
CA ARG A 116 -15.78 -1.00 -12.07
C ARG A 116 -16.26 -1.25 -13.50
N ASP A 117 -15.49 -0.74 -14.48
CA ASP A 117 -15.95 -0.66 -15.86
C ASP A 117 -15.44 -1.85 -16.70
N LEU A 118 -14.30 -2.45 -16.32
CA LEU A 118 -13.70 -3.55 -17.07
C LEU A 118 -13.80 -4.90 -16.36
N LEU A 119 -13.44 -4.99 -15.07
CA LEU A 119 -13.44 -6.27 -14.37
C LEU A 119 -14.83 -6.70 -13.94
N ALA A 120 -15.57 -5.87 -13.20
CA ALA A 120 -16.85 -6.25 -12.62
C ALA A 120 -17.86 -6.79 -13.66
N PRO A 121 -18.05 -6.16 -14.85
CA PRO A 121 -18.97 -6.67 -15.85
C PRO A 121 -18.53 -7.96 -16.55
N ASN A 122 -17.25 -8.33 -16.41
CA ASN A 122 -16.65 -9.46 -17.12
C ASN A 122 -16.23 -10.63 -16.22
N LEU A 123 -16.58 -10.62 -14.92
CA LEU A 123 -16.18 -11.66 -13.96
C LEU A 123 -16.64 -13.07 -14.36
N GLU A 124 -17.80 -13.21 -15.03
CA GLU A 124 -18.26 -14.50 -15.51
C GLU A 124 -17.39 -15.04 -16.64
N ARG A 125 -16.91 -14.17 -17.51
CA ARG A 125 -16.13 -14.50 -18.72
C ARG A 125 -14.64 -14.68 -18.41
N LEU A 126 -14.11 -13.86 -17.49
CA LEU A 126 -12.70 -13.84 -17.13
C LEU A 126 -12.41 -14.77 -15.95
N ASN A 127 -11.23 -15.42 -15.99
CA ASN A 127 -10.69 -16.12 -14.83
C ASN A 127 -9.97 -15.13 -13.92
N VAL A 128 -10.73 -14.42 -13.07
CA VAL A 128 -10.18 -13.48 -12.11
C VAL A 128 -9.95 -14.18 -10.78
N ARG A 129 -8.72 -14.16 -10.26
CA ARG A 129 -8.30 -14.86 -9.04
C ARG A 129 -7.89 -13.90 -7.94
N GLY A 130 -8.18 -14.26 -6.69
CA GLY A 130 -7.68 -13.57 -5.51
C GLY A 130 -6.35 -14.13 -5.04
N PHE A 131 -5.41 -13.27 -4.67
CA PHE A 131 -4.18 -13.62 -3.95
C PHE A 131 -4.25 -13.03 -2.55
N GLU A 132 -4.32 -13.90 -1.52
CA GLU A 132 -4.44 -13.46 -0.12
C GLU A 132 -3.08 -12.99 0.41
N PHE A 133 -3.02 -11.76 0.88
CA PHE A 133 -1.85 -11.18 1.53
C PHE A 133 -2.06 -11.08 3.03
N ASN A 134 -1.17 -11.71 3.81
CA ASN A 134 -1.26 -11.77 5.28
C ASN A 134 -0.23 -10.89 6.01
N GLY A 135 0.64 -10.17 5.26
CA GLY A 135 1.68 -9.32 5.83
C GLY A 135 1.18 -7.95 6.31
N TYR A 136 2.12 -7.12 6.72
CA TYR A 136 1.85 -5.72 7.08
C TYR A 136 1.46 -4.91 5.83
N LEU A 137 0.40 -4.15 5.94
CA LEU A 137 -0.10 -3.25 4.89
C LEU A 137 -0.46 -1.92 5.51
N ALA A 138 0.19 -0.84 5.07
CA ALA A 138 -0.23 0.52 5.32
C ALA A 138 -0.83 1.13 4.05
N ARG A 139 -2.02 1.70 4.15
CA ARG A 139 -2.67 2.45 3.07
C ARG A 139 -2.78 3.92 3.47
N ILE A 140 -2.24 4.79 2.62
CA ILE A 140 -2.18 6.24 2.85
C ILE A 140 -3.23 6.90 1.97
N SER A 141 -4.36 7.30 2.55
CA SER A 141 -5.46 7.94 1.82
C SER A 141 -5.58 9.44 2.12
N ASP A 142 -5.05 9.90 3.25
CA ASP A 142 -5.08 11.29 3.69
C ASP A 142 -3.94 11.58 4.68
N ILE A 143 -3.83 12.84 5.11
CA ILE A 143 -2.79 13.26 6.05
C ILE A 143 -2.90 12.56 7.40
N LYS A 144 -4.12 12.22 7.82
CA LYS A 144 -4.36 11.50 9.08
C LYS A 144 -3.84 10.07 9.00
N SER A 145 -4.19 9.34 7.94
CA SER A 145 -3.70 7.98 7.72
C SER A 145 -2.17 7.97 7.54
N TYR A 146 -1.60 8.98 6.85
CA TYR A 146 -0.14 9.14 6.77
C TYR A 146 0.49 9.26 8.17
N PHE A 147 -0.06 10.10 9.03
CA PHE A 147 0.42 10.27 10.40
C PHE A 147 0.26 8.97 11.20
N ASP A 148 -0.94 8.39 11.19
CA ASP A 148 -1.26 7.19 11.97
C ASP A 148 -0.38 6.00 11.56
N GLU A 149 -0.18 5.79 10.25
CA GLU A 149 0.66 4.70 9.74
C GLU A 149 2.15 4.91 10.08
N ASN A 150 2.65 6.13 10.02
CA ASN A 150 4.00 6.43 10.49
C ASN A 150 4.14 6.12 12.00
N MET A 151 3.21 6.57 12.82
CA MET A 151 3.26 6.33 14.28
C MET A 151 3.16 4.83 14.64
N LYS A 152 2.49 4.02 13.84
CA LYS A 152 2.47 2.56 14.00
C LYS A 152 3.85 1.93 13.85
N LEU A 153 4.73 2.50 13.02
CA LEU A 153 6.10 2.00 12.82
C LEU A 153 7.02 2.17 14.04
N LEU A 154 6.59 2.92 15.06
CA LEU A 154 7.30 2.97 16.35
C LEU A 154 7.14 1.69 17.18
N LYS A 155 6.32 0.73 16.73
CA LYS A 155 6.22 -0.61 17.30
C LYS A 155 7.05 -1.57 16.47
N ASP A 156 7.91 -2.34 17.12
CA ASP A 156 8.84 -3.26 16.46
C ASP A 156 8.13 -4.26 15.54
N GLU A 157 6.98 -4.80 15.95
CA GLU A 157 6.19 -5.74 15.14
C GLU A 157 5.76 -5.17 13.76
N ASN A 158 5.40 -3.88 13.71
CA ASN A 158 5.00 -3.21 12.47
C ASN A 158 6.23 -2.84 11.62
N LEU A 159 7.31 -2.41 12.30
CA LEU A 159 8.58 -2.12 11.66
C LEU A 159 9.14 -3.37 10.99
N ASP A 160 9.19 -4.49 11.70
CA ASP A 160 9.63 -5.78 11.17
C ASP A 160 8.68 -6.29 10.06
N GLY A 161 7.39 -6.09 10.22
CA GLY A 161 6.39 -6.44 9.20
C GLY A 161 6.60 -5.72 7.87
N LEU A 162 7.11 -4.48 7.90
CA LEU A 162 7.39 -3.70 6.69
C LEU A 162 8.82 -3.91 6.16
N PHE A 163 9.83 -3.98 7.04
CA PHE A 163 11.25 -3.95 6.65
C PHE A 163 11.98 -5.27 6.89
N GLY A 164 11.42 -6.19 7.68
CA GLY A 164 12.07 -7.45 8.06
C GLY A 164 12.09 -8.54 6.97
N GLY A 165 11.31 -8.37 5.90
CA GLY A 165 11.26 -9.32 4.79
C GLY A 165 12.31 -9.03 3.71
N ASN A 166 11.85 -8.89 2.47
CA ASN A 166 12.71 -8.51 1.36
C ASN A 166 13.26 -7.09 1.52
N PRO A 167 14.53 -6.83 1.12
CA PRO A 167 15.09 -5.49 1.21
C PRO A 167 14.29 -4.47 0.39
N ILE A 168 13.98 -3.33 1.01
CA ILE A 168 13.35 -2.21 0.31
C ILE A 168 14.45 -1.27 -0.18
N TYR A 169 14.61 -1.18 -1.50
CA TYR A 169 15.61 -0.33 -2.11
C TYR A 169 15.08 1.10 -2.26
N THR A 170 15.73 2.04 -1.59
CA THR A 170 15.42 3.47 -1.68
C THR A 170 16.67 4.25 -2.07
N LYS A 171 16.52 5.55 -2.38
CA LYS A 171 17.66 6.41 -2.64
C LYS A 171 18.52 6.56 -1.39
N ILE A 172 19.75 6.05 -1.44
CA ILE A 172 20.74 6.19 -0.37
C ILE A 172 21.29 7.62 -0.39
N ARG A 173 21.48 8.20 0.81
CA ARG A 173 22.23 9.43 1.05
C ARG A 173 23.24 9.15 2.16
N ASP A 174 24.48 9.54 1.92
CA ASP A 174 25.56 9.46 2.90
C ASP A 174 25.52 10.68 3.83
N ASP A 175 24.59 10.67 4.77
CA ASP A 175 24.49 11.69 5.81
C ASP A 175 25.20 11.23 7.10
N ASN A 176 25.56 12.18 7.96
CA ASN A 176 26.18 11.85 9.26
C ASN A 176 25.17 11.11 10.15
N PRO A 177 25.61 10.20 11.02
CA PRO A 177 24.75 9.59 12.03
C PRO A 177 24.04 10.62 12.90
N THR A 178 22.85 10.29 13.39
CA THR A 178 22.13 11.13 14.35
C THR A 178 22.95 11.36 15.60
N ARG A 179 23.04 12.61 16.04
CA ARG A 179 23.79 13.04 17.22
C ARG A 179 22.86 13.38 18.37
N TYR A 180 23.09 12.73 19.50
CA TYR A 180 22.45 13.02 20.78
C TYR A 180 23.42 13.86 21.64
N ILE A 181 23.02 15.10 21.92
CA ILE A 181 23.88 16.04 22.66
C ILE A 181 23.67 15.82 24.17
N GLN A 182 24.68 16.06 24.95
CA GLN A 182 24.63 15.88 26.41
C GLN A 182 23.43 16.62 27.03
N GLY A 183 22.62 15.88 27.78
CA GLY A 183 21.40 16.39 28.41
C GLY A 183 20.13 16.26 27.57
N SER A 184 20.23 15.78 26.32
CA SER A 184 19.06 15.42 25.55
C SER A 184 18.36 14.19 26.12
N LYS A 185 17.04 14.07 25.84
CA LYS A 185 16.24 12.90 26.22
C LYS A 185 15.50 12.39 24.98
N ALA A 186 15.66 11.13 24.67
CA ALA A 186 14.98 10.45 23.58
C ALA A 186 14.29 9.18 24.10
N LYS A 187 12.99 9.03 23.81
CA LYS A 187 12.22 7.87 24.22
C LYS A 187 11.23 7.47 23.13
N ASN A 188 11.27 6.22 22.69
CA ASN A 188 10.42 5.66 21.64
C ASN A 188 10.42 6.56 20.38
N ILE A 189 11.57 6.69 19.76
CA ILE A 189 11.77 7.52 18.55
C ILE A 189 12.35 6.69 17.41
N MET A 190 11.98 7.09 16.20
CA MET A 190 12.68 6.70 14.98
C MET A 190 13.32 7.96 14.38
N SER A 191 14.61 7.95 14.15
CA SER A 191 15.33 9.07 13.57
C SER A 191 16.12 8.64 12.35
N ALA A 192 15.99 9.38 11.27
CA ALA A 192 16.85 9.23 10.09
C ALA A 192 18.21 9.90 10.33
N ASP A 193 19.15 9.66 9.40
CA ASP A 193 20.49 10.21 9.48
C ASP A 193 20.51 11.74 9.51
N GLY A 194 21.60 12.31 10.05
CA GLY A 194 21.85 13.75 10.09
C GLY A 194 21.09 14.52 11.18
N CYS A 195 20.26 13.87 11.99
CA CYS A 195 19.52 14.57 13.04
C CYS A 195 20.43 15.04 14.17
N ILE A 196 20.07 16.16 14.81
CA ILE A 196 20.74 16.69 16.01
C ILE A 196 19.71 16.89 17.11
N ILE A 197 19.85 16.14 18.21
CA ILE A 197 18.90 16.19 19.33
C ILE A 197 19.58 16.80 20.53
N GLU A 198 19.18 18.04 20.90
CA GLU A 198 19.64 18.79 22.06
C GLU A 198 18.52 18.92 23.13
N GLY A 199 17.26 18.70 22.75
CA GLY A 199 16.06 18.80 23.59
C GLY A 199 15.51 17.44 24.04
N GLU A 200 14.21 17.41 24.29
CA GLU A 200 13.47 16.22 24.69
C GLU A 200 12.54 15.76 23.56
N VAL A 201 12.61 14.48 23.19
CA VAL A 201 11.76 13.87 22.14
C VAL A 201 11.15 12.59 22.65
N GLU A 202 9.83 12.45 22.52
CA GLU A 202 9.10 11.27 22.95
C GLU A 202 8.09 10.84 21.89
N ASN A 203 8.01 9.54 21.60
CA ASN A 203 7.01 8.93 20.73
C ASN A 203 6.88 9.68 19.38
N SER A 204 7.99 9.81 18.64
CA SER A 204 8.06 10.68 17.46
C SER A 204 8.99 10.13 16.39
N ILE A 205 8.73 10.52 15.15
CA ILE A 205 9.55 10.18 13.99
C ILE A 205 10.21 11.45 13.46
N LEU A 206 11.52 11.40 13.27
CA LEU A 206 12.35 12.50 12.78
C LEU A 206 12.92 12.13 11.42
N PHE A 207 12.59 12.90 10.39
CA PHE A 207 13.19 12.74 9.08
C PHE A 207 14.62 13.32 9.06
N ARG A 208 15.30 13.14 7.93
CA ARG A 208 16.72 13.51 7.79
C ARG A 208 16.97 14.97 8.13
N GLY A 209 18.08 15.20 8.86
CA GLY A 209 18.58 16.53 9.16
C GLY A 209 17.78 17.32 10.21
N VAL A 210 16.73 16.74 10.79
CA VAL A 210 15.90 17.43 11.79
C VAL A 210 16.74 17.82 13.00
N ARG A 211 16.60 19.07 13.45
CA ARG A 211 17.25 19.58 14.65
C ARG A 211 16.25 19.92 15.74
N ILE A 212 16.42 19.30 16.91
CA ILE A 212 15.66 19.59 18.13
C ILE A 212 16.54 20.42 19.05
N ALA A 213 16.26 21.73 19.15
CA ALA A 213 17.07 22.67 19.90
C ALA A 213 16.99 22.42 21.43
N LYS A 214 17.99 22.92 22.15
CA LYS A 214 18.04 22.85 23.61
C LYS A 214 16.77 23.46 24.25
N GLY A 215 16.12 22.72 25.15
CA GLY A 215 14.90 23.15 25.81
C GLY A 215 13.62 22.91 25.01
N ALA A 216 13.70 22.52 23.76
CA ALA A 216 12.53 22.12 22.98
C ALA A 216 12.00 20.76 23.46
N LYS A 217 10.68 20.61 23.41
CA LYS A 217 9.97 19.35 23.73
C LYS A 217 9.10 18.94 22.57
N VAL A 218 9.33 17.76 22.06
CA VAL A 218 8.58 17.15 20.95
C VAL A 218 7.93 15.87 21.42
N LYS A 219 6.64 15.72 21.18
CA LYS A 219 5.89 14.54 21.58
C LYS A 219 4.79 14.21 20.57
N ASN A 220 4.66 12.92 20.21
CA ASN A 220 3.65 12.41 19.29
C ASN A 220 3.67 13.16 17.95
N CYS A 221 4.84 13.30 17.34
CA CYS A 221 5.03 14.07 16.12
C CYS A 221 5.73 13.26 15.03
N VAL A 222 5.41 13.61 13.78
CA VAL A 222 6.22 13.26 12.62
C VAL A 222 6.81 14.56 12.10
N LEU A 223 8.13 14.73 12.24
CA LEU A 223 8.85 15.91 11.77
C LEU A 223 9.52 15.58 10.44
N MET A 224 9.09 16.26 9.41
CA MET A 224 9.66 16.11 8.07
C MET A 224 10.98 16.87 7.93
N GLN A 225 11.69 16.57 6.86
CA GLN A 225 12.94 17.24 6.51
C GLN A 225 12.67 18.73 6.24
N ASP A 226 13.56 19.63 6.75
CA ASP A 226 13.60 21.12 6.65
C ASP A 226 12.47 21.82 7.38
#